data_2579764e80797a0284a15657df93e3d4
#
_entry.id   2579764e80797a0284a15657df93e3d4
#
_cell.length_a   1.000
_cell.length_b   1.000
_cell.length_c   1.000
_cell.angle_alpha   90.00
_cell.angle_beta   90.00
_cell.angle_gamma   90.00
#
_symmetry.space_group_name_H-M   'P 1'
#
loop_
_entity.id
_entity.type
_entity.pdbx_description
1 polymer ?
#
loop_
_entity_poly.entity_id
_entity_poly.type
_entity_poly.pdbx_seq_one_letter_code
_entity_poly.pdbx_strand_id
1 'polypeptide(L)'
;MQTDTYTSAHGASVTRFADVEILRYEIPGFEALPLERKLFVYHLSEAALAGRDITFDQNGRYGLRLRALFEGIYLGYEGDRTSADFHGVEEYLFRLWFSSGIHHHYGSEKFEPHFSEAYLRSCIEELQRSKGQLLRFRGRELDELLAVVFDPELEPRRTVQSGEGDLVQASSANFYAPDVTQAEAEAFYRAAYDYLTEEERQEPPSLGLNSRLAKTEDGQLYEEVYKQDGLYGEALSQIIAHLKAAVAYAESEAQRKTILSLIEYYKKGDLEEYNRYSIHWVGDTEPVVDFINGFTEVYTDPLGTKG
;
A
#
# COMPACT_ATOMS: atom_id res chain seq x y z
N MET A 1 -17.52 13.09 -13.73
CA MET A 1 -16.39 13.35 -14.63
C MET A 1 -16.43 12.34 -15.76
N GLN A 2 -16.48 12.77 -17.01
CA GLN A 2 -16.29 11.82 -18.11
C GLN A 2 -14.83 11.42 -18.09
N THR A 3 -14.55 10.14 -17.80
CA THR A 3 -13.24 9.59 -18.11
C THR A 3 -13.13 9.52 -19.61
N ASP A 4 -12.37 10.42 -20.21
CA ASP A 4 -12.14 10.41 -21.64
C ASP A 4 -11.26 9.20 -21.96
N THR A 5 -11.85 8.21 -22.64
CA THR A 5 -11.09 7.06 -23.15
C THR A 5 -10.87 7.28 -24.66
N TYR A 6 -9.61 7.31 -25.07
CA TYR A 6 -9.22 7.44 -26.48
C TYR A 6 -8.06 6.48 -26.79
N THR A 7 -7.83 6.27 -28.09
CA THR A 7 -6.69 5.48 -28.54
C THR A 7 -5.51 6.42 -28.80
N SER A 8 -4.38 6.19 -28.15
CA SER A 8 -3.15 6.96 -28.39
C SER A 8 -2.62 6.76 -29.82
N ALA A 9 -1.72 7.64 -30.26
CA ALA A 9 -1.03 7.51 -31.56
C ALA A 9 -0.27 6.17 -31.73
N HIS A 10 -0.03 5.44 -30.64
CA HIS A 10 0.63 4.13 -30.60
C HIS A 10 -0.36 2.96 -30.40
N GLY A 11 -1.67 3.18 -30.54
CA GLY A 11 -2.70 2.15 -30.43
C GLY A 11 -3.10 1.76 -29.00
N ALA A 12 -2.50 2.35 -27.97
CA ALA A 12 -2.88 2.07 -26.58
C ALA A 12 -4.20 2.77 -26.22
N SER A 13 -5.08 2.08 -25.47
CA SER A 13 -6.25 2.70 -24.87
C SER A 13 -5.81 3.58 -23.71
N VAL A 14 -6.25 4.83 -23.68
CA VAL A 14 -5.92 5.82 -22.66
C VAL A 14 -7.17 6.21 -21.89
N THR A 15 -7.10 6.17 -20.57
CA THR A 15 -8.14 6.72 -19.69
C THR A 15 -7.54 7.89 -18.91
N ARG A 16 -8.19 9.05 -18.94
CA ARG A 16 -7.75 10.24 -18.20
C ARG A 16 -8.70 10.60 -17.09
N PHE A 17 -8.15 11.03 -15.98
CA PHE A 17 -8.85 11.75 -14.92
C PHE A 17 -7.86 12.69 -14.22
N ALA A 18 -8.31 13.88 -13.86
CA ALA A 18 -7.45 14.93 -13.30
C ALA A 18 -6.17 15.12 -14.14
N ASP A 19 -5.00 15.00 -13.50
CA ASP A 19 -3.66 15.07 -14.11
C ASP A 19 -3.06 13.68 -14.43
N VAL A 20 -3.86 12.60 -14.36
CA VAL A 20 -3.40 11.21 -14.55
C VAL A 20 -3.86 10.66 -15.90
N GLU A 21 -2.95 10.01 -16.60
CA GLU A 21 -3.22 9.17 -17.77
C GLU A 21 -2.92 7.70 -17.46
N ILE A 22 -3.92 6.84 -17.62
CA ILE A 22 -3.75 5.38 -17.51
C ILE A 22 -3.66 4.80 -18.90
N LEU A 23 -2.50 4.27 -19.25
CA LEU A 23 -2.24 3.61 -20.51
C LEU A 23 -2.45 2.10 -20.36
N ARG A 24 -3.29 1.52 -21.21
CA ARG A 24 -3.44 0.07 -21.32
C ARG A 24 -2.57 -0.44 -22.44
N TYR A 25 -1.55 -1.18 -22.09
CA TYR A 25 -0.67 -1.84 -23.06
C TYR A 25 -1.18 -3.25 -23.36
N GLU A 26 -1.08 -3.62 -24.64
CA GLU A 26 -1.10 -5.02 -25.03
C GLU A 26 0.30 -5.60 -24.80
N ILE A 27 0.37 -6.87 -24.41
CA ILE A 27 1.62 -7.60 -24.25
C ILE A 27 1.75 -8.57 -25.44
N PRO A 28 2.43 -8.17 -26.53
CA PRO A 28 2.56 -9.03 -27.69
C PRO A 28 3.21 -10.36 -27.33
N GLY A 29 2.61 -11.47 -27.80
CA GLY A 29 3.10 -12.80 -27.53
C GLY A 29 2.55 -13.46 -26.24
N PHE A 30 1.84 -12.72 -25.37
CA PHE A 30 1.24 -13.30 -24.16
C PHE A 30 0.31 -14.47 -24.49
N GLU A 31 -0.52 -14.33 -25.54
CA GLU A 31 -1.45 -15.39 -25.97
C GLU A 31 -0.75 -16.65 -26.47
N ALA A 32 0.50 -16.55 -26.91
CA ALA A 32 1.29 -17.67 -27.37
C ALA A 32 2.03 -18.41 -26.21
N LEU A 33 2.02 -17.85 -25.00
CA LEU A 33 2.62 -18.54 -23.84
C LEU A 33 1.90 -19.85 -23.54
N PRO A 34 2.64 -20.91 -23.12
CA PRO A 34 2.05 -22.12 -22.57
C PRO A 34 1.10 -21.84 -21.42
N LEU A 35 0.12 -22.73 -21.22
CA LEU A 35 -0.89 -22.56 -20.17
C LEU A 35 -0.25 -22.47 -18.77
N GLU A 36 0.77 -23.26 -18.51
CA GLU A 36 1.50 -23.28 -17.24
C GLU A 36 2.09 -21.91 -16.90
N ARG A 37 2.70 -21.20 -17.87
CA ARG A 37 3.20 -19.83 -17.67
C ARG A 37 2.09 -18.83 -17.43
N LYS A 38 0.98 -18.95 -18.14
CA LYS A 38 -0.20 -18.11 -17.91
C LYS A 38 -0.78 -18.31 -16.51
N LEU A 39 -0.84 -19.55 -16.02
CA LEU A 39 -1.26 -19.88 -14.67
C LEU A 39 -0.28 -19.36 -13.62
N PHE A 40 1.02 -19.42 -13.91
CA PHE A 40 2.04 -18.82 -13.06
C PHE A 40 1.82 -17.30 -12.91
N VAL A 41 1.71 -16.57 -14.03
CA VAL A 41 1.41 -15.12 -14.05
C VAL A 41 0.09 -14.82 -13.32
N TYR A 42 -0.95 -15.63 -13.54
CA TYR A 42 -2.23 -15.47 -12.86
C TYR A 42 -2.05 -15.51 -11.33
N HIS A 43 -1.40 -16.53 -10.80
CA HIS A 43 -1.22 -16.64 -9.35
C HIS A 43 -0.34 -15.54 -8.76
N LEU A 44 0.71 -15.10 -9.46
CA LEU A 44 1.51 -13.94 -9.04
C LEU A 44 0.69 -12.66 -9.04
N SER A 45 -0.17 -12.45 -10.04
CA SER A 45 -1.05 -11.29 -10.12
C SER A 45 -2.08 -11.26 -9.00
N GLU A 46 -2.69 -12.41 -8.68
CA GLU A 46 -3.63 -12.52 -7.55
C GLU A 46 -2.93 -12.29 -6.20
N ALA A 47 -1.69 -12.77 -6.04
CA ALA A 47 -0.87 -12.47 -4.87
C ALA A 47 -0.61 -10.96 -4.74
N ALA A 48 -0.24 -10.30 -5.83
CA ALA A 48 -0.04 -8.85 -5.84
C ALA A 48 -1.31 -8.07 -5.50
N LEU A 49 -2.47 -8.48 -6.04
CA LEU A 49 -3.75 -7.87 -5.73
C LEU A 49 -4.15 -8.04 -4.26
N ALA A 50 -3.84 -9.17 -3.63
CA ALA A 50 -4.06 -9.38 -2.20
C ALA A 50 -3.21 -8.45 -1.32
N GLY A 51 -2.02 -8.03 -1.80
CA GLY A 51 -1.13 -7.09 -1.10
C GLY A 51 -1.55 -5.61 -1.19
N ARG A 52 -2.51 -5.26 -2.03
CA ARG A 52 -2.93 -3.87 -2.29
C ARG A 52 -3.27 -3.09 -1.02
N ASP A 53 -3.96 -3.71 -0.08
CA ASP A 53 -4.42 -3.05 1.14
C ASP A 53 -3.26 -2.74 2.09
N ILE A 54 -2.16 -3.48 2.02
CA ILE A 54 -0.92 -3.19 2.75
C ILE A 54 -0.37 -1.82 2.32
N THR A 55 -0.27 -1.57 1.02
CA THR A 55 0.21 -0.28 0.50
C THR A 55 -0.70 0.88 0.92
N PHE A 56 -2.03 0.69 0.90
CA PHE A 56 -2.97 1.70 1.38
C PHE A 56 -2.77 2.05 2.86
N ASP A 57 -2.55 1.05 3.71
CA ASP A 57 -2.32 1.26 5.14
C ASP A 57 -0.95 1.91 5.41
N GLN A 58 0.09 1.49 4.71
CA GLN A 58 1.43 2.08 4.84
C GLN A 58 1.50 3.54 4.39
N ASN A 59 0.73 3.93 3.36
CA ASN A 59 0.67 5.31 2.88
C ASN A 59 -0.07 6.26 3.82
N GLY A 60 -0.82 5.74 4.81
CA GLY A 60 -1.48 6.57 5.82
C GLY A 60 -2.56 5.80 6.57
N ARG A 61 -2.55 5.93 7.88
CA ARG A 61 -3.47 5.22 8.82
C ARG A 61 -4.96 5.40 8.55
N TYR A 62 -5.34 6.41 7.76
CA TYR A 62 -6.73 6.67 7.36
C TYR A 62 -7.06 6.10 5.97
N GLY A 63 -6.06 5.66 5.20
CA GLY A 63 -6.19 5.30 3.79
C GLY A 63 -7.29 4.28 3.51
N LEU A 64 -7.30 3.15 4.20
CA LEU A 64 -8.30 2.09 4.02
C LEU A 64 -9.72 2.54 4.40
N ARG A 65 -9.86 3.31 5.48
CA ARG A 65 -11.16 3.83 5.94
C ARG A 65 -11.72 4.87 4.97
N LEU A 66 -10.88 5.77 4.49
CA LEU A 66 -11.27 6.76 3.47
C LEU A 66 -11.63 6.10 2.15
N ARG A 67 -10.86 5.09 1.70
CA ARG A 67 -11.23 4.31 0.53
C ARG A 67 -12.61 3.68 0.68
N ALA A 68 -12.87 3.02 1.81
CA ALA A 68 -14.17 2.39 2.06
C ALA A 68 -15.32 3.41 2.11
N LEU A 69 -15.09 4.62 2.65
CA LEU A 69 -16.07 5.71 2.66
C LEU A 69 -16.41 6.17 1.24
N PHE A 70 -15.41 6.50 0.43
CA PHE A 70 -15.60 7.01 -0.92
C PHE A 70 -16.13 5.94 -1.89
N GLU A 71 -15.65 4.69 -1.80
CA GLU A 71 -16.21 3.56 -2.53
C GLU A 71 -17.67 3.32 -2.19
N GLY A 72 -18.05 3.40 -0.91
CA GLY A 72 -19.43 3.28 -0.47
C GLY A 72 -20.34 4.35 -1.09
N ILE A 73 -19.87 5.61 -1.15
CA ILE A 73 -20.60 6.69 -1.81
C ILE A 73 -20.68 6.45 -3.31
N TYR A 74 -19.56 6.14 -3.96
CA TYR A 74 -19.51 5.88 -5.40
C TYR A 74 -20.44 4.77 -5.86
N LEU A 75 -20.51 3.69 -5.11
CA LEU A 75 -21.35 2.52 -5.42
C LEU A 75 -22.81 2.69 -5.02
N GLY A 76 -23.09 3.49 -4.00
CA GLY A 76 -24.41 3.50 -3.36
C GLY A 76 -25.21 4.78 -3.50
N TYR A 77 -24.61 5.92 -3.85
CA TYR A 77 -25.31 7.19 -3.99
C TYR A 77 -26.22 7.19 -5.24
N GLU A 78 -27.50 7.52 -5.04
CA GLU A 78 -28.55 7.52 -6.09
C GLU A 78 -29.02 8.92 -6.48
N GLY A 79 -28.43 9.98 -5.89
CA GLY A 79 -28.75 11.37 -6.21
C GLY A 79 -28.15 11.85 -7.54
N ASP A 80 -28.02 13.16 -7.71
CA ASP A 80 -27.49 13.74 -8.96
C ASP A 80 -25.99 13.49 -9.13
N ARG A 81 -25.68 12.45 -9.89
CA ARG A 81 -24.30 12.08 -10.24
C ARG A 81 -23.68 12.93 -11.36
N THR A 82 -24.43 13.86 -11.92
CA THR A 82 -23.97 14.77 -12.97
C THR A 82 -23.55 16.14 -12.42
N SER A 83 -23.76 16.38 -11.14
CA SER A 83 -23.37 17.62 -10.48
C SER A 83 -21.84 17.78 -10.42
N ALA A 84 -21.36 19.02 -10.39
CA ALA A 84 -19.94 19.33 -10.27
C ALA A 84 -19.34 18.76 -8.98
N ASP A 85 -20.08 18.83 -7.86
CA ASP A 85 -19.64 18.27 -6.58
C ASP A 85 -19.49 16.75 -6.65
N PHE A 86 -20.43 16.01 -7.29
CA PHE A 86 -20.27 14.56 -7.43
C PHE A 86 -19.08 14.17 -8.29
N HIS A 87 -18.85 14.91 -9.39
CA HIS A 87 -17.65 14.74 -10.20
C HIS A 87 -16.37 15.00 -9.40
N GLY A 88 -16.37 15.95 -8.46
CA GLY A 88 -15.27 16.17 -7.54
C GLY A 88 -15.04 14.96 -6.60
N VAL A 89 -16.12 14.34 -6.10
CA VAL A 89 -16.05 13.12 -5.28
C VAL A 89 -15.49 11.95 -6.07
N GLU A 90 -15.92 11.77 -7.33
CA GLU A 90 -15.38 10.73 -8.23
C GLU A 90 -13.89 10.94 -8.51
N GLU A 91 -13.48 12.18 -8.81
CA GLU A 91 -12.08 12.52 -9.04
C GLU A 91 -11.22 12.21 -7.81
N TYR A 92 -11.69 12.60 -6.61
CA TYR A 92 -10.98 12.34 -5.37
C TYR A 92 -10.80 10.84 -5.12
N LEU A 93 -11.83 10.02 -5.35
CA LEU A 93 -11.75 8.57 -5.25
C LEU A 93 -10.76 7.98 -6.27
N PHE A 94 -10.75 8.46 -7.52
CA PHE A 94 -9.83 7.95 -8.55
C PHE A 94 -8.38 8.32 -8.23
N ARG A 95 -8.11 9.51 -7.71
CA ARG A 95 -6.80 9.91 -7.19
C ARG A 95 -6.38 9.02 -6.03
N LEU A 96 -7.30 8.75 -5.09
CA LEU A 96 -7.07 7.88 -3.94
C LEU A 96 -6.74 6.44 -4.37
N TRP A 97 -7.45 5.89 -5.34
CA TRP A 97 -7.14 4.57 -5.90
C TRP A 97 -5.78 4.53 -6.59
N PHE A 98 -5.49 5.53 -7.43
CA PHE A 98 -4.24 5.58 -8.17
C PHE A 98 -3.02 5.73 -7.27
N SER A 99 -3.13 6.56 -6.25
CA SER A 99 -2.03 6.86 -5.33
C SER A 99 -1.96 5.94 -4.12
N SER A 100 -2.89 4.99 -3.99
CA SER A 100 -3.06 4.14 -2.80
C SER A 100 -3.12 4.95 -1.50
N GLY A 101 -3.83 6.09 -1.51
CA GLY A 101 -3.96 7.00 -0.37
C GLY A 101 -4.37 8.41 -0.76
N ILE A 102 -4.40 9.30 0.24
CA ILE A 102 -4.86 10.69 0.09
C ILE A 102 -3.76 11.66 -0.38
N HIS A 103 -2.58 11.17 -0.70
CA HIS A 103 -1.43 11.98 -1.09
C HIS A 103 -1.01 11.70 -2.53
N HIS A 104 -0.50 12.73 -3.19
CA HIS A 104 0.04 12.60 -4.54
C HIS A 104 1.20 11.59 -4.56
N HIS A 105 1.17 10.68 -5.55
CA HIS A 105 2.09 9.54 -5.63
C HIS A 105 3.57 9.92 -5.77
N TYR A 106 3.88 11.10 -6.35
CA TYR A 106 5.25 11.63 -6.43
C TYR A 106 5.52 12.73 -5.41
N GLY A 107 4.66 13.76 -5.35
CA GLY A 107 4.90 14.98 -4.57
C GLY A 107 4.66 14.82 -3.08
N SER A 108 3.98 13.76 -2.67
CA SER A 108 3.60 13.46 -1.27
C SER A 108 2.66 14.48 -0.61
N GLU A 109 2.23 15.55 -1.30
CA GLU A 109 1.23 16.50 -0.81
C GLU A 109 -0.17 15.87 -0.79
N LYS A 110 -0.98 16.31 0.15
CA LYS A 110 -2.37 15.86 0.28
C LYS A 110 -3.24 16.42 -0.85
N PHE A 111 -4.16 15.60 -1.36
CA PHE A 111 -5.14 16.03 -2.35
C PHE A 111 -6.15 17.02 -1.73
N GLU A 112 -6.41 18.10 -2.43
CA GLU A 112 -7.49 19.02 -2.11
C GLU A 112 -8.81 18.50 -2.69
N PRO A 113 -9.91 18.46 -1.89
CA PRO A 113 -11.21 18.03 -2.40
C PRO A 113 -11.84 19.12 -3.28
N HIS A 114 -12.34 18.76 -4.47
CA HIS A 114 -13.08 19.64 -5.38
C HIS A 114 -14.60 19.58 -5.12
N PHE A 115 -15.01 19.38 -3.87
CA PHE A 115 -16.39 19.34 -3.39
C PHE A 115 -16.44 19.88 -1.95
N SER A 116 -17.61 20.31 -1.52
CA SER A 116 -17.77 20.83 -0.15
C SER A 116 -18.00 19.72 0.87
N GLU A 117 -17.58 19.96 2.13
CA GLU A 117 -17.89 19.05 3.24
C GLU A 117 -19.41 18.88 3.42
N ALA A 118 -20.18 19.96 3.26
CA ALA A 118 -21.65 19.90 3.37
C ALA A 118 -22.25 18.96 2.30
N TYR A 119 -21.73 18.99 1.07
CA TYR A 119 -22.16 18.07 0.02
C TYR A 119 -21.81 16.64 0.36
N LEU A 120 -20.57 16.35 0.77
CA LEU A 120 -20.16 15.00 1.15
C LEU A 120 -21.00 14.45 2.29
N ARG A 121 -21.29 15.25 3.33
CA ARG A 121 -22.18 14.88 4.43
C ARG A 121 -23.59 14.54 3.92
N SER A 122 -24.13 15.31 2.97
CA SER A 122 -25.45 15.03 2.39
C SER A 122 -25.50 13.69 1.65
N CYS A 123 -24.45 13.35 0.89
CA CYS A 123 -24.32 12.05 0.23
C CYS A 123 -24.28 10.90 1.26
N ILE A 124 -23.53 11.07 2.34
CA ILE A 124 -23.41 10.08 3.42
C ILE A 124 -24.75 9.88 4.12
N GLU A 125 -25.47 10.96 4.45
CA GLU A 125 -26.79 10.90 5.09
C GLU A 125 -27.84 10.23 4.20
N GLU A 126 -27.82 10.51 2.91
CA GLU A 126 -28.71 9.87 1.95
C GLU A 126 -28.42 8.38 1.87
N LEU A 127 -27.15 7.99 1.77
CA LEU A 127 -26.73 6.61 1.71
C LEU A 127 -27.08 5.85 3.00
N GLN A 128 -26.92 6.48 4.16
CA GLN A 128 -27.30 5.87 5.45
C GLN A 128 -28.81 5.66 5.58
N ARG A 129 -29.63 6.53 4.98
CA ARG A 129 -31.09 6.39 4.96
C ARG A 129 -31.55 5.31 3.99
N SER A 130 -30.96 5.24 2.81
CA SER A 130 -31.39 4.32 1.72
C SER A 130 -30.76 2.93 1.82
N LYS A 131 -29.49 2.84 2.21
CA LYS A 131 -28.68 1.61 2.19
C LYS A 131 -27.79 1.49 3.44
N GLY A 132 -28.38 1.62 4.62
CA GLY A 132 -27.71 1.77 5.91
C GLY A 132 -26.62 0.75 6.30
N GLN A 133 -26.38 -0.29 5.48
CA GLN A 133 -25.31 -1.27 5.67
C GLN A 133 -24.04 -0.95 4.87
N LEU A 134 -24.09 -0.06 3.87
CA LEU A 134 -22.96 0.24 3.00
C LEU A 134 -21.93 1.18 3.65
N LEU A 135 -22.34 2.05 4.57
CA LEU A 135 -21.43 2.91 5.32
C LEU A 135 -21.55 2.63 6.81
N ARG A 136 -20.48 2.12 7.39
CA ARG A 136 -20.39 1.82 8.83
C ARG A 136 -19.93 2.99 9.67
N PHE A 137 -19.32 4.01 9.06
CA PHE A 137 -18.75 5.18 9.74
C PHE A 137 -19.86 6.09 10.26
N ARG A 138 -19.83 6.43 11.56
CA ARG A 138 -20.82 7.29 12.23
C ARG A 138 -20.17 8.09 13.35
N GLY A 139 -20.83 9.20 13.72
CA GLY A 139 -20.43 10.01 14.88
C GLY A 139 -18.97 10.43 14.79
N ARG A 140 -18.24 10.33 15.89
CA ARG A 140 -16.86 10.79 16.02
C ARG A 140 -15.91 10.22 14.95
N GLU A 141 -16.07 8.95 14.58
CA GLU A 141 -15.21 8.32 13.56
C GLU A 141 -15.43 8.97 12.18
N LEU A 142 -16.67 9.26 11.82
CA LEU A 142 -16.97 9.97 10.57
C LEU A 142 -16.42 11.40 10.61
N ASP A 143 -16.60 12.11 11.71
CA ASP A 143 -16.10 13.49 11.87
C ASP A 143 -14.55 13.53 11.77
N GLU A 144 -13.86 12.54 12.31
CA GLU A 144 -12.40 12.39 12.17
C GLU A 144 -11.99 12.20 10.70
N LEU A 145 -12.67 11.30 9.97
CA LEU A 145 -12.38 11.07 8.55
C LEU A 145 -12.64 12.32 7.69
N LEU A 146 -13.72 13.06 7.97
CA LEU A 146 -14.02 14.30 7.26
C LEU A 146 -13.00 15.39 7.60
N ALA A 147 -12.58 15.52 8.86
CA ALA A 147 -11.50 16.42 9.22
C ALA A 147 -10.21 16.12 8.45
N VAL A 148 -9.84 14.83 8.32
CA VAL A 148 -8.67 14.44 7.51
C VAL A 148 -8.83 14.83 6.05
N VAL A 149 -10.02 14.79 5.47
CA VAL A 149 -10.24 15.21 4.07
C VAL A 149 -10.13 16.71 3.90
N PHE A 150 -10.75 17.51 4.80
CA PHE A 150 -10.98 18.95 4.60
C PHE A 150 -10.00 19.87 5.34
N ASP A 151 -9.37 19.44 6.44
CA ASP A 151 -8.38 20.22 7.15
C ASP A 151 -6.99 20.05 6.52
N PRO A 152 -6.41 21.09 5.88
CA PRO A 152 -5.12 20.98 5.22
C PRO A 152 -3.95 20.71 6.18
N GLU A 153 -4.11 21.01 7.48
CA GLU A 153 -3.08 20.80 8.50
C GLU A 153 -3.05 19.35 9.04
N LEU A 154 -4.12 18.57 8.79
CA LEU A 154 -4.16 17.16 9.17
C LEU A 154 -3.61 16.27 8.05
N GLU A 155 -2.59 15.47 8.38
CA GLU A 155 -1.95 14.55 7.42
C GLU A 155 -1.47 15.28 6.15
N PRO A 156 -0.72 16.41 6.25
CA PRO A 156 -0.45 17.28 5.11
C PRO A 156 0.47 16.66 4.06
N ARG A 157 1.33 15.71 4.47
CA ARG A 157 2.28 15.02 3.59
C ARG A 157 2.39 13.55 3.93
N ARG A 158 2.45 12.70 2.89
CA ARG A 158 2.73 11.28 3.10
C ARG A 158 4.07 11.06 3.77
N THR A 159 5.13 11.66 3.24
CA THR A 159 6.52 11.45 3.71
C THR A 159 7.27 12.76 3.71
N VAL A 160 7.97 13.03 4.81
CA VAL A 160 8.91 14.15 4.99
C VAL A 160 10.25 13.53 5.36
N GLN A 161 11.25 13.66 4.47
CA GLN A 161 12.58 13.06 4.66
C GLN A 161 13.67 14.08 5.00
N SER A 162 13.33 15.36 5.02
CA SER A 162 14.29 16.44 5.34
C SER A 162 13.54 17.68 5.83
N GLY A 163 14.20 18.50 6.62
CA GLY A 163 13.65 19.73 7.18
C GLY A 163 13.96 19.87 8.67
N GLU A 164 13.37 20.88 9.29
CA GLU A 164 13.41 21.07 10.73
C GLU A 164 12.27 20.33 11.42
N GLY A 165 12.52 19.85 12.64
CA GLY A 165 11.53 19.16 13.47
C GLY A 165 11.59 17.63 13.37
N ASP A 166 10.55 16.99 13.83
CA ASP A 166 10.41 15.52 13.86
C ASP A 166 9.84 15.01 12.54
N LEU A 167 10.67 14.35 11.74
CA LEU A 167 10.29 13.83 10.42
C LEU A 167 9.23 12.74 10.50
N VAL A 168 9.25 11.93 11.57
CA VAL A 168 8.26 10.87 11.80
C VAL A 168 6.89 11.49 12.08
N GLN A 169 6.82 12.46 12.99
CA GLN A 169 5.57 13.14 13.33
C GLN A 169 5.03 14.04 12.19
N ALA A 170 5.90 14.52 11.31
CA ALA A 170 5.51 15.30 10.14
C ALA A 170 5.02 14.45 8.96
N SER A 171 5.14 13.11 9.06
CA SER A 171 4.78 12.18 7.99
C SER A 171 3.50 11.41 8.32
N SER A 172 2.63 11.25 7.32
CA SER A 172 1.40 10.43 7.43
C SER A 172 1.67 8.94 7.21
N ALA A 173 2.82 8.58 6.64
CA ALA A 173 3.20 7.19 6.39
C ALA A 173 3.17 6.36 7.68
N ASN A 174 2.47 5.22 7.63
CA ASN A 174 2.10 4.44 8.82
C ASN A 174 3.15 3.37 9.19
N PHE A 175 4.44 3.75 9.14
CA PHE A 175 5.54 2.88 9.57
C PHE A 175 5.89 3.03 11.05
N TYR A 176 5.37 4.06 11.67
CA TYR A 176 5.53 4.39 13.08
C TYR A 176 4.16 4.68 13.69
N ALA A 177 3.91 4.16 14.89
CA ALA A 177 2.67 4.50 15.59
C ALA A 177 2.61 6.02 15.88
N PRO A 178 1.42 6.61 15.99
CA PRO A 178 1.26 8.07 16.07
C PRO A 178 1.98 8.74 17.24
N ASP A 179 2.31 7.99 18.27
CA ASP A 179 3.00 8.43 19.50
C ASP A 179 4.50 8.14 19.50
N VAL A 180 5.05 7.58 18.41
CA VAL A 180 6.49 7.35 18.24
C VAL A 180 7.15 8.58 17.64
N THR A 181 8.20 9.10 18.27
CA THR A 181 8.99 10.19 17.76
C THR A 181 10.19 9.72 16.95
N GLN A 182 10.76 10.60 16.12
CA GLN A 182 11.99 10.33 15.38
C GLN A 182 13.14 9.91 16.31
N ALA A 183 13.34 10.66 17.41
CA ALA A 183 14.43 10.38 18.34
C ALA A 183 14.31 8.98 18.99
N GLU A 184 13.08 8.56 19.29
CA GLU A 184 12.81 7.22 19.85
C GLU A 184 13.06 6.13 18.81
N ALA A 185 12.61 6.33 17.56
CA ALA A 185 12.84 5.37 16.47
C ALA A 185 14.34 5.20 16.18
N GLU A 186 15.07 6.31 16.05
CA GLU A 186 16.51 6.28 15.84
C GLU A 186 17.27 5.61 16.99
N ALA A 187 16.87 5.87 18.24
CA ALA A 187 17.48 5.24 19.41
C ALA A 187 17.20 3.73 19.45
N PHE A 188 15.98 3.32 19.09
CA PHE A 188 15.58 1.90 19.04
C PHE A 188 16.42 1.13 18.03
N TYR A 189 16.53 1.59 16.78
CA TYR A 189 17.30 0.90 15.75
C TYR A 189 18.80 1.00 15.97
N ARG A 190 19.31 2.09 16.56
CA ARG A 190 20.72 2.19 16.99
C ARG A 190 21.04 1.16 18.05
N ALA A 191 20.19 1.02 19.07
CA ALA A 191 20.38 0.00 20.11
C ALA A 191 20.36 -1.42 19.50
N ALA A 192 19.43 -1.71 18.60
CA ALA A 192 19.39 -3.00 17.88
C ALA A 192 20.68 -3.25 17.09
N TYR A 193 21.20 -2.24 16.38
CA TYR A 193 22.47 -2.33 15.66
C TYR A 193 23.68 -2.57 16.62
N ASP A 194 23.66 -1.97 17.79
CA ASP A 194 24.73 -2.12 18.78
C ASP A 194 24.80 -3.54 19.39
N TYR A 195 23.71 -4.30 19.35
CA TYR A 195 23.68 -5.70 19.75
C TYR A 195 24.22 -6.69 18.70
N LEU A 196 24.41 -6.24 17.45
CA LEU A 196 24.99 -7.08 16.40
C LEU A 196 26.44 -7.45 16.71
N THR A 197 26.81 -8.66 16.35
CA THR A 197 28.19 -9.13 16.39
C THR A 197 29.08 -8.36 15.39
N GLU A 198 30.40 -8.44 15.51
CA GLU A 198 31.30 -7.82 14.53
C GLU A 198 31.11 -8.37 13.11
N GLU A 199 30.76 -9.65 12.96
CA GLU A 199 30.48 -10.30 11.70
C GLU A 199 29.19 -9.75 11.08
N GLU A 200 28.10 -9.69 11.85
CA GLU A 200 26.81 -9.12 11.43
C GLU A 200 26.88 -7.63 11.09
N ARG A 201 27.79 -6.86 11.72
CA ARG A 201 28.02 -5.44 11.39
C ARG A 201 28.71 -5.22 10.06
N GLN A 202 29.40 -6.22 9.51
CA GLN A 202 30.00 -6.13 8.18
C GLN A 202 28.94 -6.21 7.07
N GLU A 203 27.90 -7.01 7.31
CA GLU A 203 26.71 -7.12 6.44
C GLU A 203 25.46 -7.05 7.33
N PRO A 204 25.10 -5.87 7.82
CA PRO A 204 24.02 -5.74 8.80
C PRO A 204 22.67 -6.13 8.18
N PRO A 205 21.81 -6.81 8.96
CA PRO A 205 20.45 -7.08 8.51
C PRO A 205 19.68 -5.79 8.30
N SER A 206 18.69 -5.80 7.42
CA SER A 206 17.82 -4.66 7.13
C SER A 206 16.84 -4.43 8.29
N LEU A 207 17.37 -3.93 9.43
CA LEU A 207 16.58 -3.67 10.64
C LEU A 207 15.38 -2.78 10.32
N GLY A 208 14.20 -3.20 10.74
CA GLY A 208 12.97 -2.45 10.54
C GLY A 208 12.30 -2.64 9.18
N LEU A 209 12.92 -3.35 8.23
CA LEU A 209 12.41 -3.54 6.85
C LEU A 209 10.93 -3.93 6.79
N ASN A 210 10.52 -4.90 7.58
CA ASN A 210 9.21 -5.53 7.50
C ASN A 210 8.39 -5.37 8.79
N SER A 211 8.43 -4.20 9.40
CA SER A 211 7.73 -3.92 10.64
C SER A 211 7.22 -2.50 10.73
N ARG A 212 6.22 -2.28 11.57
CA ARG A 212 5.84 -0.98 12.10
C ARG A 212 6.39 -0.85 13.51
N LEU A 213 7.02 0.28 13.84
CA LEU A 213 7.46 0.55 15.20
C LEU A 213 6.30 1.14 16.00
N ALA A 214 5.97 0.54 17.12
CA ALA A 214 4.86 0.92 17.98
C ALA A 214 5.26 0.95 19.46
N LYS A 215 4.37 1.42 20.33
CA LYS A 215 4.53 1.42 21.78
C LYS A 215 3.50 0.53 22.44
N THR A 216 3.92 -0.14 23.49
CA THR A 216 3.02 -0.82 24.43
C THR A 216 2.31 0.22 25.33
N GLU A 217 1.30 -0.19 26.07
CA GLU A 217 0.57 0.69 27.02
C GLU A 217 1.47 1.33 28.07
N ASP A 218 2.57 0.67 28.44
CA ASP A 218 3.59 1.17 29.37
C ASP A 218 4.73 1.96 28.68
N GLY A 219 4.57 2.24 27.39
CA GLY A 219 5.47 3.11 26.62
C GLY A 219 6.74 2.44 26.08
N GLN A 220 6.84 1.12 26.14
CA GLN A 220 8.00 0.39 25.56
C GLN A 220 7.84 0.25 24.05
N LEU A 221 8.92 0.54 23.31
CA LEU A 221 8.96 0.37 21.85
C LEU A 221 9.07 -1.11 21.48
N TYR A 222 8.31 -1.51 20.45
CA TYR A 222 8.37 -2.85 19.88
C TYR A 222 8.03 -2.82 18.38
N GLU A 223 8.44 -3.85 17.65
CA GLU A 223 8.13 -4.00 16.25
C GLU A 223 6.89 -4.87 16.05
N GLU A 224 5.89 -4.32 15.36
CA GLU A 224 4.78 -5.08 14.79
C GLU A 224 5.20 -5.65 13.45
N VAL A 225 5.69 -6.88 13.46
CA VAL A 225 6.28 -7.53 12.28
C VAL A 225 5.19 -7.91 11.28
N TYR A 226 5.45 -7.66 9.98
CA TYR A 226 4.62 -8.09 8.86
C TYR A 226 4.83 -9.58 8.61
N LYS A 227 3.88 -10.38 9.05
CA LYS A 227 3.89 -11.84 8.92
C LYS A 227 2.49 -12.43 9.00
N GLN A 228 2.34 -13.71 8.63
CA GLN A 228 1.05 -14.40 8.61
C GLN A 228 0.26 -14.30 9.92
N ASP A 229 0.92 -14.40 11.06
CA ASP A 229 0.32 -14.29 12.40
C ASP A 229 0.62 -12.94 13.07
N GLY A 230 0.86 -11.89 12.28
CA GLY A 230 1.21 -10.55 12.73
C GLY A 230 0.46 -9.48 11.99
N LEU A 231 1.09 -8.30 11.87
CA LEU A 231 0.51 -7.20 11.09
C LEU A 231 0.37 -7.63 9.63
N TYR A 232 -0.77 -7.29 9.01
CA TYR A 232 -1.20 -7.70 7.66
C TYR A 232 -1.43 -9.22 7.46
N GLY A 233 -1.63 -9.97 8.53
CA GLY A 233 -1.74 -11.44 8.50
C GLY A 233 -2.79 -11.99 7.55
N GLU A 234 -3.95 -11.31 7.39
CA GLU A 234 -5.00 -11.73 6.46
C GLU A 234 -4.54 -11.60 5.00
N ALA A 235 -3.98 -10.44 4.62
CA ALA A 235 -3.46 -10.21 3.27
C ALA A 235 -2.29 -11.17 2.97
N LEU A 236 -1.35 -11.32 3.89
CA LEU A 236 -0.22 -12.23 3.75
C LEU A 236 -0.66 -13.69 3.63
N SER A 237 -1.72 -14.10 4.32
CA SER A 237 -2.29 -15.44 4.17
C SER A 237 -2.83 -15.71 2.76
N GLN A 238 -3.47 -14.71 2.14
CA GLN A 238 -3.94 -14.79 0.76
C GLN A 238 -2.76 -14.81 -0.23
N ILE A 239 -1.76 -13.94 -0.04
CA ILE A 239 -0.52 -13.94 -0.83
C ILE A 239 0.14 -15.33 -0.77
N ILE A 240 0.33 -15.88 0.42
CA ILE A 240 0.92 -17.22 0.63
C ILE A 240 0.11 -18.30 -0.10
N ALA A 241 -1.22 -18.23 -0.09
CA ALA A 241 -2.07 -19.21 -0.78
C ALA A 241 -1.82 -19.18 -2.29
N HIS A 242 -1.74 -18.00 -2.90
CA HIS A 242 -1.45 -17.86 -4.33
C HIS A 242 0.00 -18.22 -4.68
N LEU A 243 0.98 -17.84 -3.85
CA LEU A 243 2.37 -18.27 -4.04
C LEU A 243 2.52 -19.79 -3.97
N LYS A 244 1.83 -20.47 -3.05
CA LYS A 244 1.81 -21.96 -2.99
C LYS A 244 1.25 -22.57 -4.27
N ALA A 245 0.21 -21.97 -4.84
CA ALA A 245 -0.34 -22.41 -6.11
C ALA A 245 0.64 -22.16 -7.27
N ALA A 246 1.34 -21.01 -7.28
CA ALA A 246 2.34 -20.67 -8.28
C ALA A 246 3.53 -21.66 -8.31
N VAL A 247 3.91 -22.26 -7.16
CA VAL A 247 5.00 -23.25 -7.05
C VAL A 247 4.84 -24.41 -8.04
N ALA A 248 3.59 -24.82 -8.33
CA ALA A 248 3.31 -25.92 -9.25
C ALA A 248 3.65 -25.59 -10.73
N TYR A 249 3.78 -24.30 -11.04
CA TYR A 249 4.02 -23.78 -12.39
C TYR A 249 5.39 -23.12 -12.53
N ALA A 250 6.27 -23.25 -11.54
CA ALA A 250 7.63 -22.73 -11.60
C ALA A 250 8.40 -23.36 -12.78
N GLU A 251 9.14 -22.54 -13.52
CA GLU A 251 9.84 -22.96 -14.75
C GLU A 251 11.13 -23.72 -14.45
N SER A 252 11.68 -23.55 -13.25
CA SER A 252 12.93 -24.19 -12.80
C SER A 252 12.88 -24.57 -11.32
N GLU A 253 13.78 -25.46 -10.90
CA GLU A 253 13.94 -25.77 -9.47
C GLU A 253 14.51 -24.56 -8.69
N ALA A 254 15.28 -23.68 -9.36
CA ALA A 254 15.76 -22.44 -8.77
C ALA A 254 14.58 -21.51 -8.48
N GLN A 255 13.70 -21.26 -9.45
CA GLN A 255 12.49 -20.44 -9.27
C GLN A 255 11.58 -21.03 -8.19
N ARG A 256 11.43 -22.34 -8.17
CA ARG A 256 10.66 -23.03 -7.13
C ARG A 256 11.21 -22.74 -5.74
N LYS A 257 12.54 -22.78 -5.56
CA LYS A 257 13.20 -22.46 -4.28
C LYS A 257 13.00 -21.01 -3.90
N THR A 258 13.11 -20.09 -4.85
CA THR A 258 12.86 -18.67 -4.65
C THR A 258 11.47 -18.43 -4.06
N ILE A 259 10.43 -19.00 -4.66
CA ILE A 259 9.04 -18.85 -4.20
C ILE A 259 8.84 -19.48 -2.81
N LEU A 260 9.41 -20.65 -2.57
CA LEU A 260 9.31 -21.31 -1.26
C LEU A 260 9.99 -20.50 -0.15
N SER A 261 11.14 -19.88 -0.42
CA SER A 261 11.82 -19.00 0.54
C SER A 261 10.99 -17.75 0.82
N LEU A 262 10.36 -17.17 -0.21
CA LEU A 262 9.44 -16.03 -0.02
C LEU A 262 8.23 -16.41 0.84
N ILE A 263 7.67 -17.60 0.65
CA ILE A 263 6.58 -18.11 1.49
C ILE A 263 7.02 -18.23 2.95
N GLU A 264 8.22 -18.74 3.21
CA GLU A 264 8.75 -18.88 4.59
C GLU A 264 9.00 -17.51 5.22
N TYR A 265 9.52 -16.53 4.46
CA TYR A 265 9.64 -15.13 4.90
C TYR A 265 8.29 -14.55 5.32
N TYR A 266 7.25 -14.66 4.48
CA TYR A 266 5.92 -14.13 4.83
C TYR A 266 5.24 -14.84 6.00
N LYS A 267 5.56 -16.11 6.23
CA LYS A 267 5.06 -16.82 7.42
C LYS A 267 5.72 -16.35 8.70
N LYS A 268 7.03 -16.18 8.69
CA LYS A 268 7.83 -15.94 9.89
C LYS A 268 8.08 -14.47 10.16
N GLY A 269 8.18 -13.64 9.11
CA GLY A 269 8.63 -12.26 9.19
C GLY A 269 10.12 -12.14 9.56
N ASP A 270 10.90 -13.17 9.35
CA ASP A 270 12.32 -13.26 9.70
C ASP A 270 13.19 -12.68 8.59
N LEU A 271 14.08 -11.73 8.91
CA LEU A 271 14.96 -11.08 7.96
C LEU A 271 16.04 -12.03 7.39
N GLU A 272 16.42 -13.08 8.10
CA GLU A 272 17.30 -14.12 7.54
C GLU A 272 16.59 -14.89 6.41
N GLU A 273 15.29 -15.16 6.55
CA GLU A 273 14.50 -15.78 5.48
C GLU A 273 14.35 -14.82 4.28
N TYR A 274 14.26 -13.50 4.52
CA TYR A 274 14.28 -12.49 3.46
C TYR A 274 15.62 -12.50 2.71
N ASN A 275 16.74 -12.51 3.41
CA ASN A 275 18.06 -12.61 2.81
C ASN A 275 18.21 -13.90 1.99
N ARG A 276 17.73 -15.01 2.51
CA ARG A 276 17.74 -16.30 1.79
C ARG A 276 16.92 -16.26 0.51
N TYR A 277 15.72 -15.67 0.59
CA TYR A 277 14.89 -15.40 -0.59
C TYR A 277 15.63 -14.55 -1.61
N SER A 278 16.22 -13.43 -1.19
CA SER A 278 16.95 -12.51 -2.06
C SER A 278 18.14 -13.18 -2.77
N ILE A 279 18.92 -14.00 -2.06
CA ILE A 279 20.02 -14.78 -2.63
C ILE A 279 19.49 -15.76 -3.70
N HIS A 280 18.40 -16.48 -3.43
CA HIS A 280 17.79 -17.37 -4.40
C HIS A 280 17.26 -16.62 -5.62
N TRP A 281 16.59 -15.47 -5.42
CA TRP A 281 16.05 -14.66 -6.51
C TRP A 281 17.14 -14.08 -7.41
N VAL A 282 18.21 -13.52 -6.85
CA VAL A 282 19.36 -12.99 -7.63
C VAL A 282 20.05 -14.11 -8.43
N GLY A 283 20.08 -15.35 -7.89
CA GLY A 283 20.67 -16.52 -8.57
C GLY A 283 19.78 -17.14 -9.65
N ASP A 284 18.50 -16.77 -9.74
CA ASP A 284 17.51 -17.34 -10.65
C ASP A 284 17.41 -16.49 -11.93
N THR A 285 18.31 -16.72 -12.88
CA THR A 285 18.48 -15.87 -14.08
C THR A 285 17.90 -16.47 -15.36
N GLU A 286 17.30 -17.66 -15.33
CA GLU A 286 16.85 -18.37 -16.53
C GLU A 286 15.33 -18.29 -16.83
N PRO A 287 14.43 -18.04 -15.86
CA PRO A 287 12.98 -18.01 -16.13
C PRO A 287 12.58 -16.97 -17.16
N VAL A 288 11.56 -17.28 -17.96
CA VAL A 288 10.93 -16.32 -18.88
C VAL A 288 10.02 -15.35 -18.13
N VAL A 289 9.38 -15.82 -17.05
CA VAL A 289 8.55 -15.01 -16.18
C VAL A 289 9.28 -14.82 -14.86
N ASP A 290 9.60 -13.59 -14.54
CA ASP A 290 10.16 -13.17 -13.25
C ASP A 290 9.17 -12.31 -12.49
N PHE A 291 9.44 -12.04 -11.19
CA PHE A 291 8.62 -11.19 -10.34
C PHE A 291 9.48 -10.41 -9.35
N ILE A 292 9.00 -9.24 -8.99
CA ILE A 292 9.59 -8.40 -7.95
C ILE A 292 8.74 -8.54 -6.69
N ASN A 293 9.39 -8.66 -5.53
CA ASN A 293 8.75 -8.70 -4.23
C ASN A 293 9.07 -7.43 -3.45
N GLY A 294 8.04 -6.77 -2.94
CA GLY A 294 8.13 -5.64 -2.05
C GLY A 294 6.76 -5.00 -1.85
N PHE A 295 6.52 -4.45 -0.65
CA PHE A 295 5.36 -3.62 -0.36
C PHE A 295 5.75 -2.17 -0.19
N THR A 296 7.01 -1.91 0.14
CA THR A 296 7.49 -0.62 0.62
C THR A 296 8.70 -0.21 -0.21
N GLU A 297 8.75 1.07 -0.48
CA GLU A 297 9.90 1.69 -1.11
C GLU A 297 10.59 2.58 -0.06
N VAL A 298 11.91 2.52 0.04
CA VAL A 298 12.70 3.25 1.04
C VAL A 298 12.41 4.76 1.09
N TYR A 299 12.05 5.35 -0.05
CA TYR A 299 11.69 6.77 -0.15
C TYR A 299 10.29 7.09 0.42
N THR A 300 9.50 6.11 0.80
CA THR A 300 8.22 6.31 1.49
C THR A 300 8.35 6.35 3.01
N ASP A 301 9.48 5.92 3.55
CA ASP A 301 9.81 6.01 4.97
C ASP A 301 10.55 7.32 5.31
N PRO A 302 10.10 8.12 6.30
CA PRO A 302 10.79 9.33 6.72
C PRO A 302 12.23 9.12 7.17
N LEU A 303 12.59 7.95 7.70
CA LEU A 303 13.93 7.65 8.19
C LEU A 303 14.74 6.76 7.23
N GLY A 304 14.12 6.24 6.17
CA GLY A 304 14.79 5.37 5.19
C GLY A 304 15.22 4.01 5.76
N THR A 305 14.57 3.50 6.81
CA THR A 305 14.87 2.20 7.44
C THR A 305 13.94 1.08 6.95
N LYS A 306 12.80 1.43 6.36
CA LYS A 306 11.78 0.52 5.83
C LYS A 306 11.92 0.43 4.33
N GLY A 307 11.78 -0.73 3.73
CA GLY A 307 11.79 -0.78 2.28
C GLY A 307 12.14 -2.10 1.64
#